data_980195873b24a10e5be941659a0596c0
#
_entry.id   980195873b24a10e5be941659a0596c0
#
_cell.length_a   1.000
_cell.length_b   1.000
_cell.length_c   1.000
_cell.angle_alpha   90.00
_cell.angle_beta   90.00
_cell.angle_gamma   90.00
#
_symmetry.space_group_name_H-M   'P 1'
#
loop_
_entity.id
_entity.type
_entity.pdbx_description
1 polymer ?
#
loop_
_entity_poly.entity_id
_entity_poly.type
_entity_poly.pdbx_seq_one_letter_code
_entity_poly.pdbx_strand_id
1 'polypeptide(L)'
;MTMRLTRVTFGFLLLLTVLGAPAVADGPRGCAPWRPCGPGNSMGGNRLIPQAGFGADFRPACANHDACLAAGISRRECDRQFLRDMQCACEQSRHPVLCRMQARWYYAAARMFGGLYH
;
A
#
# COMPACT_ATOMS: atom_id res chain seq x y z
N MET A 1 11.96 64.25 -4.93
CA MET A 1 11.27 63.36 -3.99
C MET A 1 11.34 61.98 -4.52
N THR A 2 12.14 61.22 -3.92
CA THR A 2 12.32 59.85 -4.32
C THR A 2 11.50 58.95 -3.42
N MET A 3 10.45 58.43 -3.94
CA MET A 3 9.74 57.35 -3.28
C MET A 3 10.57 56.11 -3.40
N ARG A 4 11.12 55.70 -2.32
CA ARG A 4 11.75 54.39 -2.22
C ARG A 4 10.66 53.35 -2.07
N LEU A 5 10.41 52.67 -3.14
CA LEU A 5 9.68 51.46 -3.09
C LEU A 5 10.52 50.43 -2.34
N THR A 6 10.10 50.15 -1.17
CA THR A 6 10.52 48.96 -0.47
C THR A 6 9.95 47.77 -1.22
N ARG A 7 10.75 47.17 -2.00
CA ARG A 7 10.44 45.89 -2.60
C ARG A 7 10.50 44.86 -1.50
N VAL A 8 9.39 44.60 -0.98
CA VAL A 8 9.23 43.44 -0.13
C VAL A 8 9.30 42.23 -1.04
N THR A 9 10.39 41.57 -0.93
CA THR A 9 10.60 40.29 -1.59
C THR A 9 9.75 39.24 -0.92
N PHE A 10 8.56 39.09 -1.40
CA PHE A 10 7.66 38.02 -1.00
C PHE A 10 7.93 36.73 -1.72
N GLY A 11 9.09 36.57 -2.26
CA GLY A 11 9.43 35.45 -3.11
C GLY A 11 9.91 34.20 -2.39
N PHE A 12 10.00 34.19 -1.08
CA PHE A 12 10.80 33.15 -0.45
C PHE A 12 10.08 32.16 0.44
N LEU A 13 8.79 32.27 0.54
CA LEU A 13 8.06 31.40 1.47
C LEU A 13 7.38 30.20 0.85
N LEU A 14 7.49 30.00 -0.42
CA LEU A 14 6.74 28.96 -1.11
C LEU A 14 7.53 27.68 -1.36
N LEU A 15 8.76 27.63 -0.95
CA LEU A 15 9.61 26.49 -1.29
C LEU A 15 9.72 25.40 -0.24
N LEU A 16 9.03 25.54 0.86
CA LEU A 16 9.25 24.61 1.99
C LEU A 16 8.14 23.60 2.19
N THR A 17 7.16 23.59 1.33
CA THR A 17 6.03 22.69 1.52
C THR A 17 6.07 21.46 0.63
N VAL A 18 7.10 21.28 -0.13
CA VAL A 18 7.21 20.12 -1.02
C VAL A 18 8.14 19.04 -0.44
N LEU A 19 8.35 19.05 0.82
CA LEU A 19 9.03 17.93 1.43
C LEU A 19 8.02 16.82 1.59
N GLY A 20 7.96 16.09 0.51
CA GLY A 20 7.05 15.05 0.24
C GLY A 20 6.85 14.10 1.39
N ALA A 21 5.68 13.51 1.39
CA ALA A 21 5.37 12.43 2.25
C ALA A 21 6.44 11.34 2.12
N PRO A 22 7.04 10.91 3.21
CA PRO A 22 7.90 9.76 3.17
C PRO A 22 7.10 8.58 2.66
N ALA A 23 7.63 7.87 1.72
CA ALA A 23 7.11 6.58 1.37
C ALA A 23 7.25 5.68 2.59
N VAL A 24 6.16 5.45 3.27
CA VAL A 24 6.16 4.54 4.41
C VAL A 24 5.91 3.15 3.87
N ALA A 25 6.91 2.57 3.29
CA ALA A 25 6.81 1.20 2.81
C ALA A 25 7.17 0.18 3.89
N ASP A 26 7.94 0.59 4.87
CA ASP A 26 8.46 -0.31 5.88
C ASP A 26 7.81 -0.02 7.22
N GLY A 27 7.45 -1.05 7.91
CA GLY A 27 6.98 -0.95 9.29
C GLY A 27 8.01 -0.27 10.18
N PRO A 28 7.67 0.01 11.45
CA PRO A 28 8.59 0.66 12.39
C PRO A 28 9.92 -0.07 12.44
N ARG A 29 11.00 0.67 12.30
CA ARG A 29 12.34 0.10 12.36
C ARG A 29 12.58 -0.49 13.75
N GLY A 30 13.13 -1.71 13.79
CA GLY A 30 13.37 -2.45 15.03
C GLY A 30 12.21 -3.30 15.51
N CYS A 31 11.07 -3.27 14.81
CA CYS A 31 9.94 -4.14 15.07
C CYS A 31 9.97 -5.38 14.16
N ALA A 32 9.07 -6.33 14.43
CA ALA A 32 8.88 -7.46 13.55
C ALA A 32 8.64 -7.00 12.11
N PRO A 33 9.10 -7.74 11.10
CA PRO A 33 8.88 -7.39 9.71
C PRO A 33 7.39 -7.16 9.43
N TRP A 34 7.10 -6.08 8.71
CA TRP A 34 5.74 -5.79 8.30
C TRP A 34 5.31 -6.76 7.20
N ARG A 35 4.41 -7.66 7.54
CA ARG A 35 3.93 -8.73 6.65
C ARG A 35 2.39 -8.78 6.66
N PRO A 36 1.73 -7.79 6.03
CA PRO A 36 0.27 -7.72 6.05
C PRO A 36 -0.43 -8.77 5.19
N CYS A 37 0.27 -9.43 4.28
CA CYS A 37 -0.33 -10.43 3.41
C CYS A 37 -0.47 -11.76 4.15
N GLY A 38 -1.62 -12.38 3.99
CA GLY A 38 -1.96 -13.63 4.61
C GLY A 38 -2.96 -13.50 5.75
N PRO A 39 -3.50 -14.62 6.24
CA PRO A 39 -4.47 -14.60 7.31
C PRO A 39 -3.85 -14.18 8.64
N GLY A 40 -4.67 -13.52 9.45
CA GLY A 40 -4.30 -13.12 10.79
C GLY A 40 -3.67 -11.74 10.87
N ASN A 41 -2.97 -11.49 11.97
CA ASN A 41 -2.42 -10.19 12.28
C ASN A 41 -1.20 -9.87 11.41
N SER A 42 -1.15 -8.64 10.92
CA SER A 42 -0.10 -8.17 10.01
C SER A 42 1.31 -8.09 10.61
N MET A 43 1.41 -8.03 11.93
CA MET A 43 2.70 -7.94 12.60
C MET A 43 3.35 -9.31 12.73
N GLY A 44 4.37 -9.54 11.95
CA GLY A 44 5.08 -10.82 11.94
C GLY A 44 4.35 -11.97 11.25
N GLY A 45 3.26 -11.72 10.57
CA GLY A 45 2.32 -12.66 9.97
C GLY A 45 2.89 -13.91 9.33
N ASN A 46 2.09 -14.59 8.57
CA ASN A 46 2.46 -15.89 8.01
C ASN A 46 3.68 -15.78 7.06
N ARG A 47 4.78 -16.43 7.46
CA ARG A 47 6.03 -16.42 6.69
C ARG A 47 5.94 -17.18 5.37
N LEU A 48 4.95 -18.04 5.23
CA LEU A 48 4.74 -18.84 4.03
C LEU A 48 4.04 -18.06 2.92
N ILE A 49 3.42 -16.93 3.25
CA ILE A 49 2.74 -16.10 2.28
C ILE A 49 3.71 -15.04 1.75
N PRO A 50 4.06 -15.05 0.46
CA PRO A 50 4.91 -14.02 -0.11
C PRO A 50 4.26 -12.65 -0.01
N GLN A 51 5.06 -11.66 0.36
CA GLN A 51 4.64 -10.26 0.46
C GLN A 51 4.86 -9.48 -0.84
N ALA A 52 5.43 -10.12 -1.83
CA ALA A 52 5.75 -9.55 -3.12
C ALA A 52 5.49 -10.56 -4.22
N GLY A 53 5.34 -10.09 -5.43
CA GLY A 53 5.17 -10.93 -6.60
C GLY A 53 6.00 -10.44 -7.77
N PHE A 54 7.01 -11.21 -8.16
CA PHE A 54 7.83 -10.90 -9.33
C PHE A 54 8.42 -9.48 -9.32
N GLY A 55 8.81 -8.99 -8.14
CA GLY A 55 9.33 -7.66 -7.94
C GLY A 55 8.29 -6.59 -7.56
N ALA A 56 7.02 -6.90 -7.61
CA ALA A 56 5.97 -6.01 -7.12
C ALA A 56 5.77 -6.18 -5.61
N ASP A 57 5.57 -5.09 -4.91
CA ASP A 57 5.28 -5.10 -3.47
C ASP A 57 3.77 -5.16 -3.24
N PHE A 58 3.28 -6.26 -2.68
CA PHE A 58 1.86 -6.44 -2.36
C PHE A 58 1.48 -5.98 -0.96
N ARG A 59 2.44 -5.59 -0.14
CA ARG A 59 2.16 -5.18 1.25
C ARG A 59 1.14 -4.05 1.35
N PRO A 60 1.23 -2.97 0.55
CA PRO A 60 0.20 -1.93 0.61
C PRO A 60 -1.20 -2.44 0.26
N ALA A 61 -1.31 -3.29 -0.76
CA ALA A 61 -2.59 -3.88 -1.14
C ALA A 61 -3.19 -4.73 -0.02
N CYS A 62 -2.37 -5.55 0.61
CA CYS A 62 -2.79 -6.40 1.73
C CYS A 62 -3.19 -5.57 2.94
N ALA A 63 -2.43 -4.53 3.28
CA ALA A 63 -2.75 -3.64 4.38
C ALA A 63 -4.06 -2.87 4.14
N ASN A 64 -4.29 -2.39 2.93
CA ASN A 64 -5.54 -1.74 2.55
C ASN A 64 -6.72 -2.71 2.64
N HIS A 65 -6.52 -3.95 2.25
CA HIS A 65 -7.54 -4.99 2.37
C HIS A 65 -7.94 -5.22 3.83
N ASP A 66 -6.96 -5.37 4.70
CA ASP A 66 -7.21 -5.55 6.13
C ASP A 66 -7.93 -4.33 6.74
N ALA A 67 -7.50 -3.12 6.38
CA ALA A 67 -8.12 -1.89 6.84
C ALA A 67 -9.56 -1.75 6.32
N CYS A 68 -9.82 -2.14 5.09
CA CYS A 68 -11.16 -2.13 4.49
C CYS A 68 -12.11 -3.05 5.26
N LEU A 69 -11.67 -4.26 5.58
CA LEU A 69 -12.44 -5.21 6.37
C LEU A 69 -12.69 -4.70 7.79
N ALA A 70 -11.67 -4.14 8.41
CA ALA A 70 -11.78 -3.56 9.76
C ALA A 70 -12.75 -2.37 9.81
N ALA A 71 -12.88 -1.63 8.71
CA ALA A 71 -13.84 -0.54 8.60
C ALA A 71 -15.30 -0.99 8.42
N GLY A 72 -15.55 -2.29 8.36
CA GLY A 72 -16.89 -2.84 8.21
C GLY A 72 -17.45 -2.76 6.79
N ILE A 73 -16.62 -2.47 5.80
CA ILE A 73 -17.00 -2.50 4.38
C ILE A 73 -17.21 -3.96 3.96
N SER A 74 -18.12 -4.20 3.03
CA SER A 74 -18.42 -5.56 2.61
C SER A 74 -17.16 -6.29 2.13
N ARG A 75 -17.04 -7.56 2.52
CA ARG A 75 -15.89 -8.39 2.14
C ARG A 75 -15.71 -8.45 0.63
N ARG A 76 -16.82 -8.54 -0.10
CA ARG A 76 -16.79 -8.55 -1.56
C ARG A 76 -16.15 -7.30 -2.15
N GLU A 77 -16.50 -6.14 -1.62
CA GLU A 77 -15.95 -4.87 -2.07
C GLU A 77 -14.46 -4.75 -1.71
N CYS A 78 -14.11 -5.14 -0.48
CA CYS A 78 -12.71 -5.15 -0.03
C CYS A 78 -11.86 -6.09 -0.88
N ASP A 79 -12.36 -7.26 -1.20
CA ASP A 79 -11.64 -8.24 -2.03
C ASP A 79 -11.44 -7.71 -3.46
N ARG A 80 -12.44 -7.05 -4.03
CA ARG A 80 -12.30 -6.44 -5.36
C ARG A 80 -11.25 -5.33 -5.37
N GLN A 81 -11.25 -4.49 -4.36
CA GLN A 81 -10.25 -3.44 -4.24
C GLN A 81 -8.85 -4.04 -4.06
N PHE A 82 -8.76 -5.09 -3.28
CA PHE A 82 -7.51 -5.83 -3.11
C PHE A 82 -6.93 -6.32 -4.44
N LEU A 83 -7.77 -6.90 -5.28
CA LEU A 83 -7.34 -7.34 -6.62
C LEU A 83 -6.84 -6.16 -7.47
N ARG A 84 -7.59 -5.07 -7.48
CA ARG A 84 -7.19 -3.87 -8.24
C ARG A 84 -5.85 -3.32 -7.75
N ASP A 85 -5.66 -3.25 -6.45
CA ASP A 85 -4.43 -2.73 -5.85
C ASP A 85 -3.23 -3.61 -6.18
N MET A 86 -3.39 -4.93 -6.13
CA MET A 86 -2.33 -5.86 -6.54
C MET A 86 -2.02 -5.76 -8.03
N GLN A 87 -3.03 -5.64 -8.87
CA GLN A 87 -2.83 -5.49 -10.31
C GLN A 87 -2.12 -4.19 -10.64
N CYS A 88 -2.44 -3.11 -9.92
CA CYS A 88 -1.72 -1.85 -10.03
C CYS A 88 -0.25 -2.02 -9.62
N ALA A 89 0.02 -2.70 -8.52
CA ALA A 89 1.38 -2.99 -8.08
C ALA A 89 2.16 -3.80 -9.13
N CYS A 90 1.49 -4.67 -9.88
CA CYS A 90 2.12 -5.48 -10.93
C CYS A 90 2.67 -4.66 -12.09
N GLU A 91 2.27 -3.40 -12.25
CA GLU A 91 2.87 -2.51 -13.24
C GLU A 91 4.36 -2.28 -13.00
N GLN A 92 4.80 -2.41 -11.75
CA GLN A 92 6.21 -2.32 -11.36
C GLN A 92 6.94 -3.67 -11.39
N SER A 93 6.26 -4.74 -11.77
CA SER A 93 6.83 -6.07 -11.82
C SER A 93 7.74 -6.25 -13.03
N ARG A 94 8.76 -7.07 -12.86
CA ARG A 94 9.61 -7.53 -13.98
C ARG A 94 8.87 -8.51 -14.90
N HIS A 95 7.84 -9.15 -14.40
CA HIS A 95 7.00 -10.11 -15.12
C HIS A 95 5.52 -9.80 -14.86
N PRO A 96 4.97 -8.74 -15.51
CA PRO A 96 3.62 -8.27 -15.18
C PRO A 96 2.52 -9.32 -15.35
N VAL A 97 2.64 -10.17 -16.34
CA VAL A 97 1.64 -11.23 -16.59
C VAL A 97 1.64 -12.25 -15.46
N LEU A 98 2.80 -12.73 -15.05
CA LEU A 98 2.93 -13.67 -13.95
C LEU A 98 2.50 -13.02 -12.62
N CYS A 99 2.84 -11.77 -12.43
CA CYS A 99 2.41 -11.01 -11.27
C CYS A 99 0.88 -10.92 -11.20
N ARG A 100 0.21 -10.61 -12.30
CA ARG A 100 -1.26 -10.55 -12.35
C ARG A 100 -1.90 -11.92 -12.11
N MET A 101 -1.28 -12.98 -12.56
CA MET A 101 -1.74 -14.34 -12.24
C MET A 101 -1.64 -14.60 -10.75
N GLN A 102 -0.54 -14.24 -10.13
CA GLN A 102 -0.37 -14.35 -8.67
C GLN A 102 -1.40 -13.51 -7.92
N ALA A 103 -1.66 -12.28 -8.38
CA ALA A 103 -2.68 -11.42 -7.80
C ALA A 103 -4.06 -12.09 -7.82
N ARG A 104 -4.42 -12.75 -8.89
CA ARG A 104 -5.68 -13.49 -8.99
C ARG A 104 -5.74 -14.68 -8.03
N TRP A 105 -4.63 -15.35 -7.82
CA TRP A 105 -4.55 -16.41 -6.81
C TRP A 105 -4.78 -15.86 -5.40
N TYR A 106 -4.18 -14.73 -5.07
CA TYR A 106 -4.41 -14.09 -3.78
C TYR A 106 -5.85 -13.66 -3.61
N TYR A 107 -6.43 -13.08 -4.65
CA TYR A 107 -7.85 -12.73 -4.65
C TYR A 107 -8.74 -13.96 -4.43
N ALA A 108 -8.50 -15.03 -5.17
CA ALA A 108 -9.25 -16.27 -5.01
C ALA A 108 -9.13 -16.83 -3.59
N ALA A 109 -7.93 -16.82 -3.02
CA ALA A 109 -7.70 -17.25 -1.64
C ALA A 109 -8.48 -16.38 -0.64
N ALA A 110 -8.46 -15.06 -0.83
CA ALA A 110 -9.25 -14.14 0.01
C ALA A 110 -10.74 -14.43 -0.07
N ARG A 111 -11.26 -14.69 -1.28
CA ARG A 111 -12.68 -15.04 -1.49
C ARG A 111 -13.05 -16.38 -0.84
N MET A 112 -12.18 -17.36 -0.94
CA MET A 112 -12.46 -18.71 -0.46
C MET A 112 -12.26 -18.86 1.06
N PHE A 113 -11.23 -18.23 1.59
CA PHE A 113 -10.78 -18.46 2.97
C PHE A 113 -10.93 -17.25 3.88
N GLY A 114 -11.09 -16.06 3.32
CA GLY A 114 -11.14 -14.82 4.12
C GLY A 114 -12.23 -14.83 5.18
N GLY A 115 -13.37 -15.48 4.90
CA GLY A 115 -14.47 -15.61 5.86
C GLY A 115 -14.15 -16.42 7.12
N LEU A 116 -13.05 -17.16 7.14
CA LEU A 116 -12.62 -17.93 8.30
C LEU A 116 -11.86 -17.07 9.32
N TYR A 117 -11.41 -15.89 8.91
CA TYR A 117 -10.54 -15.02 9.70
C TYR A 117 -11.14 -13.65 9.99
N HIS A 118 -12.31 -13.38 9.44
CA HIS A 118 -12.98 -12.08 9.57
C HIS A 118 -14.47 -12.23 9.88
#